data_a8004f12dc4861c270c51ac52b4a439e
#
_entry.id   a8004f12dc4861c270c51ac52b4a439e
#
_cell.length_a   1.000
_cell.length_b   1.000
_cell.length_c   1.000
_cell.angle_alpha   90.00
_cell.angle_beta   90.00
_cell.angle_gamma   90.00
#
_symmetry.space_group_name_H-M   'P 1'
#
loop_
_entity.id
_entity.type
_entity.pdbx_description
1 polymer ?
#
loop_
_entity_poly.entity_id
_entity_poly.type
_entity_poly.pdbx_seq_one_letter_code
_entity_poly.pdbx_strand_id
1 'polypeptide(L)'
;PFAEAGADLVVNVFAPIVPGELARVIKPGGHLILAVPGEKHLYGLKEILYEHPYENTYKDTEYAGFAFLQRTVVTKEITIVDYQTIQNLFAMTPYYWKTGAEGSEHLRQTQQLDTQIEFHFLVYQRNP
;
A
#
# COMPACT_ATOMS: atom_id res chain seq x y z
N PRO A 1 11.77 18.90 -9.69
CA PRO A 1 13.14 19.36 -9.44
C PRO A 1 14.22 18.27 -9.55
N PHE A 2 13.86 17.02 -9.78
CA PHE A 2 14.87 16.00 -10.05
C PHE A 2 15.30 16.06 -11.51
N ALA A 3 16.61 15.89 -11.73
CA ALA A 3 17.17 15.86 -13.07
C ALA A 3 16.75 14.60 -13.83
N GLU A 4 16.71 14.68 -15.16
CA GLU A 4 16.53 13.50 -15.99
C GLU A 4 17.66 12.49 -15.75
N ALA A 5 17.30 11.21 -15.71
CA ALA A 5 18.23 10.10 -15.46
C ALA A 5 19.14 10.34 -14.24
N GLY A 6 18.63 11.04 -13.23
CA GLY A 6 19.39 11.39 -12.03
C GLY A 6 19.37 10.33 -10.93
N ALA A 7 18.49 9.33 -11.03
CA ALA A 7 18.33 8.33 -9.99
C ALA A 7 18.69 6.94 -10.49
N ASP A 8 19.42 6.19 -9.68
CA ASP A 8 19.70 4.76 -9.90
C ASP A 8 18.54 3.89 -9.45
N LEU A 9 17.86 4.32 -8.41
CA LEU A 9 16.77 3.61 -7.77
C LEU A 9 15.75 4.62 -7.24
N VAL A 10 14.48 4.34 -7.46
CA VAL A 10 13.37 5.04 -6.81
C VAL A 10 12.54 4.02 -6.04
N VAL A 11 12.18 4.35 -4.81
CA VAL A 11 11.27 3.57 -3.98
C VAL A 11 9.99 4.39 -3.77
N ASN A 12 8.85 3.77 -4.09
CA ASN A 12 7.54 4.38 -3.90
C ASN A 12 6.76 3.50 -2.92
N VAL A 13 6.35 4.08 -1.79
CA VAL A 13 5.63 3.35 -0.75
C VAL A 13 4.24 3.96 -0.60
N PHE A 14 3.23 3.21 -1.00
CA PHE A 14 1.82 3.60 -0.89
C PHE A 14 1.51 5.00 -1.44
N ALA A 15 2.24 5.41 -2.46
CA ALA A 15 2.09 6.73 -3.04
C ALA A 15 1.56 6.62 -4.49
N PRO A 16 0.96 7.70 -5.01
CA PRO A 16 0.54 7.73 -6.40
C PRO A 16 1.70 7.42 -7.34
N ILE A 17 1.41 6.74 -8.43
CA ILE A 17 2.40 6.33 -9.42
C ILE A 17 2.19 7.17 -10.67
N VAL A 18 3.25 7.88 -11.09
CA VAL A 18 3.26 8.68 -12.31
C VAL A 18 4.34 8.10 -13.23
N PRO A 19 4.00 7.13 -14.08
CA PRO A 19 5.00 6.36 -14.83
C PRO A 19 5.92 7.22 -15.69
N GLY A 20 5.39 8.24 -16.34
CA GLY A 20 6.18 9.14 -17.17
C GLY A 20 7.27 9.88 -16.40
N GLU A 21 6.94 10.33 -15.19
CA GLU A 21 7.90 11.03 -14.34
C GLU A 21 8.96 10.07 -13.78
N LEU A 22 8.53 8.86 -13.40
CA LEU A 22 9.45 7.83 -12.96
C LEU A 22 10.43 7.43 -14.06
N ALA A 23 9.94 7.28 -15.29
CA ALA A 23 10.80 6.98 -16.43
C ALA A 23 11.78 8.12 -16.73
N ARG A 24 11.37 9.36 -16.47
CA ARG A 24 12.23 10.54 -16.68
C ARG A 24 13.39 10.57 -15.67
N VAL A 25 13.10 10.34 -14.39
CA VAL A 25 14.11 10.52 -13.33
C VAL A 25 14.99 9.30 -13.11
N ILE A 26 14.51 8.09 -13.41
CA ILE A 26 15.32 6.87 -13.30
C ILE A 26 16.16 6.69 -14.54
N LYS A 27 17.46 6.52 -14.37
CA LYS A 27 18.34 6.31 -15.51
C LYS A 27 18.06 4.98 -16.22
N PRO A 28 18.35 4.86 -17.52
CA PRO A 28 18.24 3.57 -18.22
C PRO A 28 18.99 2.46 -17.47
N GLY A 29 18.34 1.31 -17.27
CA GLY A 29 18.88 0.22 -16.49
C GLY A 29 18.73 0.36 -14.97
N GLY A 30 18.28 1.51 -14.47
CA GLY A 30 17.96 1.71 -13.06
C GLY A 30 16.70 0.99 -12.65
N HIS A 31 16.36 1.05 -11.36
CA HIS A 31 15.27 0.26 -10.80
C HIS A 31 14.21 1.10 -10.11
N LEU A 32 12.99 0.57 -10.11
CA LEU A 32 11.85 1.09 -9.37
C LEU A 32 11.34 -0.01 -8.45
N ILE A 33 11.18 0.30 -7.18
CA ILE A 33 10.53 -0.60 -6.23
C ILE A 33 9.24 0.04 -5.76
N LEU A 34 8.12 -0.65 -5.96
CA LEU A 34 6.82 -0.23 -5.46
C LEU A 34 6.46 -1.09 -4.26
N ALA A 35 6.06 -0.45 -3.16
CA ALA A 35 5.42 -1.14 -2.05
C ALA A 35 3.93 -0.82 -2.09
N VAL A 36 3.09 -1.84 -2.26
CA VAL A 36 1.64 -1.71 -2.37
C VAL A 36 0.95 -2.66 -1.38
N PRO A 37 -0.28 -2.33 -0.93
CA PRO A 37 -1.02 -3.23 -0.05
C PRO A 37 -1.49 -4.47 -0.83
N GLY A 38 -1.38 -5.64 -0.20
CA GLY A 38 -1.89 -6.88 -0.76
C GLY A 38 -3.39 -7.07 -0.49
N GLU A 39 -3.93 -8.18 -0.94
CA GLU A 39 -5.38 -8.47 -0.88
C GLU A 39 -5.93 -8.44 0.55
N LYS A 40 -5.21 -8.99 1.49
CA LYS A 40 -5.63 -9.13 2.90
C LYS A 40 -5.12 -8.01 3.81
N HIS A 41 -4.47 -7.00 3.24
CA HIS A 41 -3.91 -5.93 4.06
C HIS A 41 -5.00 -5.22 4.85
N LEU A 42 -4.85 -5.19 6.17
CA LEU A 42 -5.78 -4.57 7.13
C LEU A 42 -7.22 -5.11 7.01
N TYR A 43 -7.39 -6.37 6.58
CA TYR A 43 -8.71 -6.96 6.45
C TYR A 43 -9.47 -7.00 7.77
N GLY A 44 -8.81 -7.31 8.89
CA GLY A 44 -9.42 -7.30 10.21
C GLY A 44 -9.96 -5.93 10.62
N LEU A 45 -9.29 -4.86 10.20
CA LEU A 45 -9.80 -3.49 10.39
C LEU A 45 -11.06 -3.27 9.55
N LYS A 46 -11.06 -3.71 8.29
CA LYS A 46 -12.23 -3.59 7.41
C LYS A 46 -13.44 -4.33 7.94
N GLU A 47 -13.24 -5.47 8.60
CA GLU A 47 -14.33 -6.25 9.21
C GLU A 47 -15.06 -5.46 10.30
N ILE A 48 -14.34 -4.58 11.01
CA ILE A 48 -14.94 -3.70 12.01
C ILE A 48 -15.67 -2.53 11.35
N LEU A 49 -15.08 -1.97 10.30
CA LEU A 49 -15.56 -0.73 9.67
C LEU A 49 -16.75 -0.94 8.73
N TYR A 50 -16.82 -2.09 8.06
CA TYR A 50 -17.78 -2.32 6.97
C TYR A 50 -18.65 -3.53 7.25
N GLU A 51 -19.94 -3.41 6.92
CA GLU A 51 -20.87 -4.54 6.96
C GLU A 51 -20.46 -5.63 5.96
N HIS A 52 -19.99 -5.22 4.79
CA HIS A 52 -19.51 -6.12 3.75
C HIS A 52 -18.04 -5.81 3.45
N PRO A 53 -17.10 -6.30 4.26
CA PRO A 53 -15.69 -6.06 4.02
C PRO A 53 -15.22 -6.66 2.69
N TYR A 54 -14.26 -6.01 2.06
CA TYR A 54 -13.74 -6.44 0.77
C TYR A 54 -12.23 -6.62 0.82
N GLU A 55 -11.73 -7.52 0.00
CA GLU A 55 -10.29 -7.66 -0.21
C GLU A 55 -9.81 -6.61 -1.22
N ASN A 56 -8.57 -6.16 -1.06
CA ASN A 56 -7.94 -5.34 -2.07
C ASN A 56 -7.76 -6.19 -3.33
N THR A 57 -7.97 -5.57 -4.49
CA THR A 57 -7.63 -6.21 -5.76
C THR A 57 -6.26 -5.73 -6.21
N TYR A 58 -5.50 -6.62 -6.82
CA TYR A 58 -4.28 -6.23 -7.50
C TYR A 58 -4.14 -6.99 -8.80
N LYS A 59 -3.35 -6.46 -9.68
CA LYS A 59 -2.94 -7.14 -10.91
C LYS A 59 -1.52 -6.68 -11.24
N ASP A 60 -0.81 -7.51 -11.97
CA ASP A 60 0.48 -7.12 -12.49
C ASP A 60 0.26 -5.99 -13.49
N THR A 61 0.80 -4.84 -13.17
CA THR A 61 0.64 -3.64 -13.98
C THR A 61 1.88 -3.42 -14.81
N GLU A 62 1.69 -3.26 -16.11
CA GLU A 62 2.77 -2.87 -17.02
C GLU A 62 2.86 -1.34 -17.05
N TYR A 63 4.08 -0.85 -16.92
CA TYR A 63 4.37 0.57 -17.05
C TYR A 63 5.27 0.80 -18.26
N ALA A 64 4.90 1.76 -19.10
CA ALA A 64 5.69 2.11 -20.28
C ALA A 64 7.10 2.53 -19.85
N GLY A 65 8.11 1.95 -20.49
CA GLY A 65 9.51 2.22 -20.18
C GLY A 65 10.11 1.32 -19.09
N PHE A 66 9.34 0.39 -18.55
CA PHE A 66 9.80 -0.50 -17.48
C PHE A 66 9.53 -1.97 -17.81
N ALA A 67 10.45 -2.83 -17.37
CA ALA A 67 10.25 -4.27 -17.36
C ALA A 67 9.98 -4.72 -15.94
N PHE A 68 8.91 -5.49 -15.73
CA PHE A 68 8.62 -6.11 -14.43
C PHE A 68 9.59 -7.25 -14.18
N LEU A 69 10.24 -7.26 -13.02
CA LEU A 69 11.23 -8.27 -12.67
C LEU A 69 10.73 -9.25 -11.62
N GLN A 70 10.10 -8.76 -10.54
CA GLN A 70 9.85 -9.61 -9.38
C GLN A 70 8.74 -9.05 -8.52
N ARG A 71 7.98 -9.97 -7.91
CA ARG A 71 7.06 -9.66 -6.82
C ARG A 71 7.50 -10.42 -5.57
N THR A 72 7.61 -9.72 -4.45
CA THR A 72 7.83 -10.33 -3.13
C THR A 72 6.64 -10.00 -2.26
N VAL A 73 6.03 -11.02 -1.67
CA VAL A 73 4.87 -10.87 -0.78
C VAL A 73 5.33 -11.07 0.66
N VAL A 74 4.99 -10.10 1.52
CA VAL A 74 5.23 -10.18 2.96
C VAL A 74 3.89 -10.12 3.66
N THR A 75 3.58 -11.13 4.45
CA THR A 75 2.33 -11.20 5.24
C THR A 75 2.65 -11.43 6.70
N LYS A 76 1.84 -10.83 7.57
CA LYS A 76 1.92 -11.05 9.01
C LYS A 76 0.56 -10.78 9.64
N GLU A 77 0.19 -11.58 10.64
CA GLU A 77 -0.92 -11.28 11.51
C GLU A 77 -0.42 -10.47 12.70
N ILE A 78 -1.14 -9.43 13.07
CA ILE A 78 -0.81 -8.57 14.20
C ILE A 78 -2.03 -8.41 15.10
N THR A 79 -1.77 -8.19 16.38
CA THR A 79 -2.78 -7.87 17.38
C THR A 79 -2.40 -6.55 18.04
N ILE A 80 -3.29 -5.58 18.02
CA ILE A 80 -3.12 -4.28 18.66
C ILE A 80 -4.09 -4.22 19.82
N VAL A 81 -3.56 -4.02 21.04
CA VAL A 81 -4.35 -3.98 22.27
C VAL A 81 -4.47 -2.56 22.85
N ASP A 82 -3.83 -1.60 22.25
CA ASP A 82 -3.89 -0.20 22.68
C ASP A 82 -4.93 0.55 21.86
N TYR A 83 -5.95 1.07 22.53
CA TYR A 83 -7.04 1.82 21.90
C TYR A 83 -6.53 2.97 21.04
N GLN A 84 -5.61 3.77 21.57
CA GLN A 84 -5.11 4.93 20.84
C GLN A 84 -4.37 4.54 19.57
N THR A 85 -3.62 3.46 19.62
CA THR A 85 -2.91 2.93 18.45
C THR A 85 -3.88 2.46 17.38
N ILE A 86 -5.00 1.82 17.78
CA ILE A 86 -6.04 1.41 16.84
C ILE A 86 -6.64 2.63 16.13
N GLN A 87 -6.97 3.68 16.89
CA GLN A 87 -7.54 4.90 16.32
C GLN A 87 -6.54 5.61 15.41
N ASN A 88 -5.27 5.63 15.79
CA ASN A 88 -4.21 6.22 14.97
C ASN A 88 -4.02 5.46 13.66
N LEU A 89 -4.05 4.13 13.71
CA LEU A 89 -3.96 3.30 12.50
C LEU A 89 -5.11 3.65 11.54
N PHE A 90 -6.33 3.70 12.05
CA PHE A 90 -7.50 4.06 11.24
C PHE A 90 -7.33 5.43 10.60
N ALA A 91 -6.89 6.44 11.36
CA ALA A 91 -6.69 7.79 10.87
C ALA A 91 -5.63 7.89 9.76
N MET A 92 -4.69 6.94 9.71
CA MET A 92 -3.66 6.87 8.68
C MET A 92 -4.12 6.21 7.38
N THR A 93 -5.28 5.56 7.40
CA THR A 93 -5.79 4.84 6.22
C THR A 93 -6.75 5.71 5.42
N PRO A 94 -6.94 5.43 4.11
CA PRO A 94 -7.98 6.10 3.34
C PRO A 94 -9.40 5.76 3.80
N TYR A 95 -9.56 4.70 4.60
CA TYR A 95 -10.85 4.30 5.16
C TYR A 95 -11.43 5.35 6.11
N TYR A 96 -10.57 6.15 6.76
CA TYR A 96 -10.98 7.25 7.64
C TYR A 96 -12.00 8.17 6.97
N TRP A 97 -11.79 8.47 5.68
CA TRP A 97 -12.65 9.38 4.93
C TRP A 97 -13.86 8.70 4.28
N LYS A 98 -13.85 7.37 4.20
CA LYS A 98 -14.88 6.58 3.51
C LYS A 98 -15.83 5.86 4.44
N THR A 99 -15.49 5.75 5.72
CA THR A 99 -16.27 4.99 6.69
C THR A 99 -17.42 5.82 7.21
N GLY A 100 -18.62 5.22 7.25
CA GLY A 100 -19.80 5.85 7.81
C GLY A 100 -19.77 5.93 9.33
N ALA A 101 -20.77 6.61 9.89
CA ALA A 101 -20.86 6.83 11.34
C ALA A 101 -20.93 5.51 12.13
N GLU A 102 -21.65 4.51 11.62
CA GLU A 102 -21.80 3.22 12.27
C GLU A 102 -20.47 2.47 12.38
N GLY A 103 -19.71 2.39 11.27
CA GLY A 103 -18.40 1.76 11.25
C GLY A 103 -17.40 2.46 12.15
N SER A 104 -17.40 3.80 12.15
CA SER A 104 -16.56 4.60 13.03
C SER A 104 -16.91 4.37 14.50
N GLU A 105 -18.19 4.21 14.82
CA GLU A 105 -18.63 3.90 16.18
C GLU A 105 -18.21 2.51 16.63
N HIS A 106 -18.32 1.50 15.75
CA HIS A 106 -17.81 0.16 16.03
C HIS A 106 -16.32 0.21 16.39
N LEU A 107 -15.55 0.97 15.67
CA LEU A 107 -14.12 1.10 15.93
C LEU A 107 -13.84 1.81 17.26
N ARG A 108 -14.63 2.83 17.62
CA ARG A 108 -14.49 3.53 18.91
C ARG A 108 -14.73 2.60 20.09
N GLN A 109 -15.52 1.54 19.91
CA GLN A 109 -15.81 0.55 20.95
C GLN A 109 -14.79 -0.61 20.94
N THR A 110 -13.88 -0.63 20.00
CA THR A 110 -12.90 -1.72 19.83
C THR A 110 -11.70 -1.48 20.72
N GLN A 111 -11.39 -2.45 21.60
CA GLN A 111 -10.25 -2.39 22.52
C GLN A 111 -9.09 -3.26 22.06
N GLN A 112 -9.35 -4.19 21.16
CA GLN A 112 -8.34 -5.07 20.58
C GLN A 112 -8.63 -5.24 19.10
N LEU A 113 -7.61 -5.12 18.27
CA LEU A 113 -7.70 -5.32 16.84
C LEU A 113 -6.76 -6.43 16.41
N ASP A 114 -7.35 -7.50 15.87
CA ASP A 114 -6.60 -8.54 15.17
C ASP A 114 -6.73 -8.26 13.67
N THR A 115 -5.62 -8.09 12.99
CA THR A 115 -5.64 -7.79 11.56
C THR A 115 -4.38 -8.34 10.88
N GLN A 116 -4.45 -8.42 9.58
CA GLN A 116 -3.32 -8.82 8.75
C GLN A 116 -2.63 -7.59 8.19
N ILE A 117 -1.32 -7.68 8.04
CA ILE A 117 -0.57 -6.78 7.17
C ILE A 117 -0.06 -7.61 6.00
N GLU A 118 -0.25 -7.09 4.80
CA GLU A 118 0.21 -7.75 3.59
C GLU A 118 0.76 -6.69 2.64
N PHE A 119 2.04 -6.80 2.35
CA PHE A 119 2.72 -5.88 1.43
C PHE A 119 3.24 -6.65 0.24
N HIS A 120 3.05 -6.10 -0.95
CA HIS A 120 3.66 -6.59 -2.15
C HIS A 120 4.74 -5.60 -2.57
N PHE A 121 5.96 -6.11 -2.73
CA PHE A 121 7.09 -5.34 -3.25
C PHE A 121 7.29 -5.72 -4.69
N LEU A 122 7.08 -4.78 -5.59
CA LEU A 122 7.17 -4.98 -7.03
C LEU A 122 8.45 -4.32 -7.53
N VAL A 123 9.31 -5.08 -8.19
CA VAL A 123 10.57 -4.57 -8.72
C VAL A 123 10.47 -4.45 -10.21
N TYR A 124 10.80 -3.28 -10.73
CA TYR A 124 10.85 -2.97 -12.14
C TYR A 124 12.24 -2.46 -12.52
N GLN A 125 12.63 -2.69 -13.74
CA GLN A 125 13.85 -2.12 -14.31
C GLN A 125 13.48 -1.17 -15.46
N ARG A 126 14.09 0.01 -15.44
CA ARG A 126 13.95 0.98 -16.52
C ARG A 126 14.63 0.41 -17.78
N ASN A 127 13.91 0.34 -18.89
CA ASN A 127 14.47 -0.13 -20.17
C ASN A 127 15.68 0.71 -20.58
N PRO A 128 16.64 0.09 -21.26
CA PRO A 128 17.82 0.79 -21.76
C PRO A 128 17.49 1.94 -22.71
#